data_6d3d4d9ada9ba9eee8ecafb0915df597
#
_entry.id   6d3d4d9ada9ba9eee8ecafb0915df597
#
_cell.length_a   1.000
_cell.length_b   1.000
_cell.length_c   1.000
_cell.angle_alpha   90.00
_cell.angle_beta   90.00
_cell.angle_gamma   90.00
#
_symmetry.space_group_name_H-M   'P 1'
#
loop_
_entity.id
_entity.type
_entity.pdbx_description
1 polymer ?
#
loop_
_entity_poly.entity_id
_entity_poly.type
_entity_poly.pdbx_seq_one_letter_code
_entity_poly.pdbx_strand_id
1 'polypeptide(L)'
;THSVPGSEKEGEYKEETAVEILNSMVPLWRKNKNEISTEEYNEFYKSRFTDYHDPLDVIHFKSEGTATFDSIIYIPSAAPFDFYSKEYEKGLALYTNGVMIMEKCADLVPDYFSFVKGIVDSADLNLNISRETLQQDHQVRIIAKAIDRKIKSELKKMLTNDREKYEKFFDVFGVQIKWGVYSNYGAEKDGLKDLMMFKSVKNNKYVTLKEYVENMPEGQEKIYYACGEAPEKIALLPQTEAVTAKGFDVLCFTDDVDEFAVQMLMEYD
;
A
#
# COMPACT_ATOMS: atom_id res chain seq x y z
N THR A 1 -22.89 6.99 -33.04
CA THR A 1 -24.35 7.13 -33.05
C THR A 1 -24.95 5.79 -32.65
N HIS A 2 -25.60 5.75 -31.51
CA HIS A 2 -26.33 4.57 -31.03
C HIS A 2 -27.83 4.86 -31.14
N SER A 3 -28.62 3.90 -31.64
CA SER A 3 -30.07 3.99 -31.68
C SER A 3 -30.67 3.36 -30.44
N VAL A 4 -31.42 4.13 -29.67
CA VAL A 4 -32.18 3.64 -28.50
C VAL A 4 -33.68 3.64 -28.79
N PRO A 5 -34.44 2.67 -28.29
CA PRO A 5 -35.90 2.63 -28.51
C PRO A 5 -36.59 3.81 -27.83
N GLY A 6 -37.43 4.52 -28.56
CA GLY A 6 -38.27 5.58 -27.99
C GLY A 6 -39.42 5.01 -27.17
N SER A 7 -39.76 5.66 -26.05
CA SER A 7 -40.65 5.14 -25.02
C SER A 7 -42.18 5.18 -25.33
N GLU A 8 -42.65 5.56 -26.53
CA GLU A 8 -44.09 5.78 -26.74
C GLU A 8 -44.75 5.22 -28.01
N LYS A 9 -43.98 4.63 -28.96
CA LYS A 9 -44.58 3.88 -30.10
C LYS A 9 -43.61 2.84 -30.64
N GLU A 10 -44.12 1.63 -30.89
CA GLU A 10 -43.37 0.59 -31.60
C GLU A 10 -42.91 1.09 -32.97
N GLY A 11 -41.58 1.22 -33.16
CA GLY A 11 -40.97 1.53 -34.45
C GLY A 11 -40.32 2.91 -34.59
N GLU A 12 -40.39 3.79 -33.61
CA GLU A 12 -39.67 5.07 -33.64
C GLU A 12 -38.32 4.97 -32.87
N TYR A 13 -37.21 5.15 -33.57
CA TYR A 13 -35.89 5.28 -32.98
C TYR A 13 -35.51 6.75 -32.92
N LYS A 14 -35.10 7.22 -31.74
CA LYS A 14 -34.44 8.52 -31.61
C LYS A 14 -32.96 8.34 -31.79
N GLU A 15 -32.38 9.08 -32.73
CA GLU A 15 -30.92 9.19 -32.82
C GLU A 15 -30.44 10.11 -31.69
N GLU A 16 -29.81 9.54 -30.67
CA GLU A 16 -29.02 10.29 -29.69
C GLU A 16 -27.58 10.32 -30.17
N THR A 17 -27.08 11.51 -30.45
CA THR A 17 -25.66 11.72 -30.75
C THR A 17 -24.97 11.94 -29.45
N ALA A 18 -24.39 10.86 -28.85
CA ALA A 18 -23.42 11.00 -27.77
C ALA A 18 -22.05 11.26 -28.41
N VAL A 19 -21.46 12.37 -28.07
CA VAL A 19 -20.04 12.65 -28.39
C VAL A 19 -19.20 11.93 -27.34
N GLU A 20 -18.75 10.74 -27.68
CA GLU A 20 -17.81 9.98 -26.87
C GLU A 20 -16.39 10.43 -27.23
N ILE A 21 -15.65 10.97 -26.25
CA ILE A 21 -14.22 11.27 -26.43
C ILE A 21 -13.47 9.94 -26.33
N LEU A 22 -13.19 9.32 -27.46
CA LEU A 22 -12.52 8.02 -27.54
C LEU A 22 -11.05 8.03 -27.09
N ASN A 23 -10.43 9.22 -26.97
CA ASN A 23 -9.07 9.35 -26.46
C ASN A 23 -8.91 10.70 -25.76
N SER A 24 -8.70 10.69 -24.45
CA SER A 24 -8.30 11.88 -23.71
C SER A 24 -6.82 12.15 -23.96
N MET A 25 -6.48 13.29 -24.55
CA MET A 25 -5.11 13.71 -24.73
C MET A 25 -4.37 13.97 -23.40
N VAL A 26 -5.11 14.08 -22.29
CA VAL A 26 -4.54 14.29 -20.95
C VAL A 26 -4.44 12.94 -20.23
N PRO A 27 -3.21 12.52 -19.86
CA PRO A 27 -3.01 11.30 -19.09
C PRO A 27 -3.76 11.32 -17.76
N LEU A 28 -4.25 10.15 -17.31
CA LEU A 28 -5.06 10.03 -16.10
C LEU A 28 -4.39 10.66 -14.87
N TRP A 29 -3.07 10.47 -14.70
CA TRP A 29 -2.30 10.98 -13.55
C TRP A 29 -2.12 12.50 -13.54
N ARG A 30 -2.45 13.20 -14.65
CA ARG A 30 -2.43 14.67 -14.76
C ARG A 30 -3.82 15.30 -14.64
N LYS A 31 -4.89 14.49 -14.71
CA LYS A 31 -6.25 14.98 -14.50
C LYS A 31 -6.49 15.38 -13.05
N ASN A 32 -7.49 16.21 -12.81
CA ASN A 32 -7.92 16.51 -11.45
C ASN A 32 -8.60 15.26 -10.85
N LYS A 33 -8.12 14.82 -9.68
CA LYS A 33 -8.65 13.64 -8.99
C LYS A 33 -10.16 13.68 -8.73
N ASN A 34 -10.75 14.88 -8.61
CA ASN A 34 -12.18 15.05 -8.37
C ASN A 34 -13.05 14.82 -9.63
N GLU A 35 -12.42 14.72 -10.79
CA GLU A 35 -13.08 14.51 -12.10
C GLU A 35 -12.97 13.06 -12.56
N ILE A 36 -12.29 12.20 -11.79
CA ILE A 36 -12.05 10.81 -12.15
C ILE A 36 -12.91 9.92 -11.27
N SER A 37 -13.68 9.04 -11.88
CA SER A 37 -14.49 8.05 -11.15
C SER A 37 -13.66 6.88 -10.65
N THR A 38 -14.18 6.14 -9.68
CA THR A 38 -13.54 4.91 -9.18
C THR A 38 -13.39 3.87 -10.29
N GLU A 39 -14.40 3.77 -11.15
CA GLU A 39 -14.40 2.87 -12.30
C GLU A 39 -13.29 3.20 -13.27
N GLU A 40 -13.07 4.49 -13.58
CA GLU A 40 -11.98 4.95 -14.45
C GLU A 40 -10.60 4.62 -13.89
N TYR A 41 -10.41 4.76 -12.57
CA TYR A 41 -9.18 4.32 -11.90
C TYR A 41 -8.97 2.81 -12.00
N ASN A 42 -10.02 2.02 -11.77
CA ASN A 42 -9.97 0.56 -11.78
C ASN A 42 -9.70 0.03 -13.18
N GLU A 43 -10.36 0.56 -14.20
CA GLU A 43 -10.14 0.18 -15.60
C GLU A 43 -8.71 0.51 -16.06
N PHE A 44 -8.22 1.70 -15.69
CA PHE A 44 -6.85 2.08 -15.99
C PHE A 44 -5.85 1.13 -15.32
N TYR A 45 -6.06 0.80 -14.03
CA TYR A 45 -5.22 -0.14 -13.31
C TYR A 45 -5.17 -1.50 -13.98
N LYS A 46 -6.33 -2.10 -14.24
CA LYS A 46 -6.44 -3.43 -14.88
C LYS A 46 -5.79 -3.46 -16.26
N SER A 47 -6.04 -2.45 -17.07
CA SER A 47 -5.47 -2.34 -18.41
C SER A 47 -3.96 -2.12 -18.38
N ARG A 48 -3.47 -1.19 -17.54
CA ARG A 48 -2.05 -0.79 -17.52
C ARG A 48 -1.13 -1.82 -16.89
N PHE A 49 -1.60 -2.50 -15.85
CA PHE A 49 -0.80 -3.45 -15.07
C PHE A 49 -1.19 -4.91 -15.31
N THR A 50 -2.07 -5.18 -16.25
CA THR A 50 -2.53 -6.54 -16.62
C THR A 50 -3.01 -7.31 -15.39
N ASP A 51 -3.81 -6.66 -14.56
CA ASP A 51 -4.44 -7.24 -13.38
C ASP A 51 -5.93 -7.44 -13.63
N TYR A 52 -6.48 -8.54 -13.15
CA TYR A 52 -7.90 -8.85 -13.33
C TYR A 52 -8.76 -8.36 -12.17
N HIS A 53 -8.15 -8.01 -11.05
CA HIS A 53 -8.82 -7.52 -9.86
C HIS A 53 -8.79 -6.00 -9.80
N ASP A 54 -9.79 -5.43 -9.17
CA ASP A 54 -9.73 -4.02 -8.80
C ASP A 54 -8.64 -3.79 -7.75
N PRO A 55 -7.96 -2.65 -7.77
CA PRO A 55 -6.99 -2.32 -6.72
C PRO A 55 -7.71 -2.15 -5.40
N LEU A 56 -7.02 -2.43 -4.30
CA LEU A 56 -7.54 -2.20 -2.97
C LEU A 56 -7.66 -0.70 -2.69
N ASP A 57 -6.68 0.09 -3.13
CA ASP A 57 -6.67 1.53 -2.94
C ASP A 57 -5.92 2.27 -4.05
N VAL A 58 -6.25 3.55 -4.22
CA VAL A 58 -5.63 4.44 -5.20
C VAL A 58 -5.16 5.72 -4.51
N ILE A 59 -3.89 6.03 -4.68
CA ILE A 59 -3.23 7.23 -4.15
C ILE A 59 -2.89 8.14 -5.33
N HIS A 60 -3.80 9.07 -5.65
CA HIS A 60 -3.59 10.07 -6.68
C HIS A 60 -3.20 11.40 -6.03
N PHE A 61 -2.02 11.90 -6.33
CA PHE A 61 -1.53 13.15 -5.76
C PHE A 61 -0.53 13.86 -6.66
N LYS A 62 -0.49 15.15 -6.48
CA LYS A 62 0.50 16.06 -7.07
C LYS A 62 1.42 16.57 -5.98
N SER A 63 2.69 16.64 -6.26
CA SER A 63 3.70 17.26 -5.39
C SER A 63 4.19 18.53 -6.05
N GLU A 64 4.22 19.61 -5.26
CA GLU A 64 4.78 20.90 -5.66
C GLU A 64 5.77 21.34 -4.57
N GLY A 65 6.96 21.73 -4.94
CA GLY A 65 7.99 22.14 -3.99
C GLY A 65 9.40 21.77 -4.44
N THR A 66 10.13 21.00 -3.62
CA THR A 66 11.52 20.59 -3.92
C THR A 66 11.61 19.68 -5.15
N ALA A 67 10.55 18.91 -5.43
CA ALA A 67 10.34 18.21 -6.68
C ALA A 67 8.89 18.36 -7.10
N THR A 68 8.67 18.66 -8.38
CA THR A 68 7.34 18.78 -8.98
C THR A 68 7.03 17.53 -9.79
N PHE A 69 5.97 16.81 -9.40
CA PHE A 69 5.54 15.62 -10.13
C PHE A 69 4.06 15.31 -9.90
N ASP A 70 3.45 14.68 -10.88
CA ASP A 70 2.14 14.08 -10.80
C ASP A 70 2.31 12.57 -10.57
N SER A 71 1.48 11.96 -9.74
CA SER A 71 1.61 10.53 -9.44
C SER A 71 0.26 9.89 -9.17
N ILE A 72 0.14 8.66 -9.68
CA ILE A 72 -0.95 7.74 -9.35
C ILE A 72 -0.32 6.42 -8.91
N ILE A 73 -0.60 6.03 -7.67
CA ILE A 73 -0.08 4.80 -7.07
C ILE A 73 -1.26 3.93 -6.67
N TYR A 74 -1.17 2.65 -6.96
CA TYR A 74 -2.16 1.64 -6.65
C TYR A 74 -1.63 0.67 -5.62
N ILE A 75 -2.46 0.35 -4.64
CA ILE A 75 -2.25 -0.78 -3.74
C ILE A 75 -3.09 -1.94 -4.30
N PRO A 76 -2.47 -3.04 -4.76
CA PRO A 76 -3.20 -4.20 -5.25
C PRO A 76 -4.08 -4.83 -4.17
N SER A 77 -5.16 -5.49 -4.56
CA SER A 77 -6.00 -6.27 -3.63
C SER A 77 -5.47 -7.68 -3.38
N ALA A 78 -4.54 -8.16 -4.23
CA ALA A 78 -3.87 -9.44 -4.11
C ALA A 78 -2.40 -9.31 -4.50
N ALA A 79 -1.54 -10.12 -3.90
CA ALA A 79 -0.15 -10.19 -4.31
C ALA A 79 -0.04 -10.84 -5.70
N PRO A 80 0.81 -10.31 -6.60
CA PRO A 80 1.11 -10.98 -7.86
C PRO A 80 1.63 -12.40 -7.63
N PHE A 81 1.34 -13.31 -8.56
CA PHE A 81 1.75 -14.72 -8.44
C PHE A 81 3.27 -14.89 -8.24
N ASP A 82 4.06 -14.04 -8.87
CA ASP A 82 5.52 -14.03 -8.83
C ASP A 82 6.11 -13.14 -7.73
N PHE A 83 5.28 -12.55 -6.87
CA PHE A 83 5.69 -11.51 -5.90
C PHE A 83 6.87 -11.92 -5.01
N TYR A 84 6.93 -13.19 -4.62
CA TYR A 84 8.01 -13.74 -3.80
C TYR A 84 9.09 -14.46 -4.62
N SER A 85 9.04 -14.38 -5.94
CA SER A 85 10.05 -14.96 -6.81
C SER A 85 11.24 -14.02 -7.00
N LYS A 86 12.37 -14.58 -7.46
CA LYS A 86 13.56 -13.77 -7.79
C LYS A 86 13.38 -12.95 -9.06
N GLU A 87 12.43 -13.33 -9.89
CA GLU A 87 12.09 -12.67 -11.15
C GLU A 87 11.20 -11.45 -10.96
N TYR A 88 10.61 -11.30 -9.75
CA TYR A 88 9.76 -10.14 -9.46
C TYR A 88 10.55 -8.84 -9.47
N GLU A 89 10.17 -7.94 -10.33
CA GLU A 89 10.76 -6.61 -10.44
C GLU A 89 9.80 -5.56 -9.85
N LYS A 90 10.18 -4.97 -8.74
CA LYS A 90 9.49 -3.81 -8.16
C LYS A 90 9.72 -2.55 -8.99
N GLY A 91 8.89 -1.57 -8.85
CA GLY A 91 9.12 -0.23 -9.38
C GLY A 91 7.86 0.44 -9.92
N LEU A 92 7.93 1.76 -10.02
CA LEU A 92 6.90 2.60 -10.63
C LEU A 92 7.35 3.00 -12.03
N ALA A 93 6.40 3.15 -12.95
CA ALA A 93 6.69 3.69 -14.26
C ALA A 93 7.06 5.17 -14.14
N LEU A 94 8.24 5.52 -14.64
CA LEU A 94 8.78 6.87 -14.59
C LEU A 94 8.61 7.56 -15.93
N TYR A 95 7.99 8.72 -15.88
CA TYR A 95 7.77 9.62 -17.03
C TYR A 95 8.41 10.97 -16.77
N THR A 96 8.77 11.65 -17.85
CA THR A 96 9.06 13.08 -17.84
C THR A 96 8.28 13.78 -18.94
N ASN A 97 7.49 14.79 -18.57
CA ASN A 97 6.62 15.51 -19.50
C ASN A 97 5.72 14.59 -20.36
N GLY A 98 5.22 13.48 -19.77
CA GLY A 98 4.37 12.52 -20.47
C GLY A 98 5.12 11.51 -21.35
N VAL A 99 6.45 11.56 -21.39
CA VAL A 99 7.29 10.59 -22.11
C VAL A 99 7.83 9.56 -21.13
N MET A 100 7.60 8.29 -21.37
CA MET A 100 8.09 7.21 -20.54
C MET A 100 9.61 7.08 -20.62
N ILE A 101 10.30 7.19 -19.49
CA ILE A 101 11.75 6.97 -19.36
C ILE A 101 12.04 5.52 -18.97
N MET A 102 11.28 4.99 -18.01
CA MET A 102 11.48 3.67 -17.46
C MET A 102 10.16 3.04 -17.05
N GLU A 103 9.93 1.79 -17.43
CA GLU A 103 8.68 1.09 -17.10
C GLU A 103 8.62 0.66 -15.63
N LYS A 104 9.77 0.29 -15.04
CA LYS A 104 9.90 -0.10 -13.64
C LYS A 104 11.13 0.56 -13.02
N CYS A 105 10.95 1.73 -12.44
CA CYS A 105 12.00 2.42 -11.68
C CYS A 105 11.99 1.93 -10.23
N ALA A 106 12.90 1.01 -9.90
CA ALA A 106 12.98 0.39 -8.59
C ALA A 106 13.39 1.37 -7.48
N ASP A 107 14.11 2.44 -7.84
CA ASP A 107 14.61 3.43 -6.88
C ASP A 107 13.51 4.36 -6.34
N LEU A 108 12.33 4.35 -6.96
CA LEU A 108 11.18 5.15 -6.51
C LEU A 108 10.45 4.55 -5.31
N VAL A 109 10.64 3.27 -5.03
CA VAL A 109 9.95 2.59 -3.92
C VAL A 109 10.92 1.71 -3.12
N PRO A 110 10.84 1.75 -1.78
CA PRO A 110 11.61 0.85 -0.93
C PRO A 110 11.10 -0.60 -1.06
N ASP A 111 11.89 -1.57 -0.59
CA ASP A 111 11.54 -2.99 -0.71
C ASP A 111 10.26 -3.36 0.03
N TYR A 112 10.01 -2.72 1.17
CA TYR A 112 8.78 -2.97 1.93
C TYR A 112 7.49 -2.40 1.29
N PHE A 113 7.62 -1.60 0.25
CA PHE A 113 6.51 -1.17 -0.62
C PHE A 113 6.63 -1.72 -2.03
N SER A 114 7.38 -2.81 -2.23
CA SER A 114 7.56 -3.45 -3.54
C SER A 114 6.27 -3.88 -4.23
N PHE A 115 5.18 -4.03 -3.48
CA PHE A 115 3.86 -4.42 -3.99
C PHE A 115 3.11 -3.31 -4.72
N VAL A 116 3.46 -2.03 -4.52
CA VAL A 116 2.74 -0.93 -5.17
C VAL A 116 3.03 -0.90 -6.67
N LYS A 117 2.01 -0.54 -7.43
CA LYS A 117 2.09 -0.28 -8.87
C LYS A 117 1.71 1.17 -9.13
N GLY A 118 2.23 1.77 -10.18
CA GLY A 118 1.84 3.15 -10.45
C GLY A 118 2.73 3.87 -11.44
N ILE A 119 2.46 5.15 -11.55
CA ILE A 119 3.12 6.08 -12.48
C ILE A 119 3.55 7.32 -11.73
N VAL A 120 4.74 7.81 -12.06
CA VAL A 120 5.29 9.09 -11.64
C VAL A 120 5.70 9.85 -12.88
N ASP A 121 5.25 11.10 -13.01
CA ASP A 121 5.57 11.98 -14.13
C ASP A 121 6.12 13.30 -13.59
N SER A 122 7.41 13.54 -13.78
CA SER A 122 8.08 14.75 -13.30
C SER A 122 8.73 15.53 -14.45
N ALA A 123 8.45 16.81 -14.50
CA ALA A 123 9.09 17.73 -15.46
C ALA A 123 10.54 18.06 -15.08
N ASP A 124 10.94 17.81 -13.83
CA ASP A 124 12.26 18.15 -13.31
C ASP A 124 13.35 17.14 -13.72
N LEU A 125 12.97 16.03 -14.38
CA LEU A 125 13.89 15.00 -14.85
C LEU A 125 14.33 15.25 -16.30
N ASN A 126 15.59 14.98 -16.59
CA ASN A 126 16.13 15.10 -17.94
C ASN A 126 15.76 13.86 -18.80
N LEU A 127 15.33 14.09 -20.04
CA LEU A 127 15.00 13.04 -21.01
C LEU A 127 16.19 12.15 -21.41
N ASN A 128 17.42 12.63 -21.25
CA ASN A 128 18.65 11.93 -21.64
C ASN A 128 19.30 11.14 -20.50
N ILE A 129 18.55 10.79 -19.44
CA ILE A 129 19.06 10.06 -18.31
C ILE A 129 19.18 8.60 -18.66
N SER A 130 20.40 8.02 -18.56
CA SER A 130 20.59 6.58 -18.62
C SER A 130 20.13 5.92 -17.30
N ARG A 131 19.81 4.62 -17.36
CA ARG A 131 19.40 3.85 -16.17
C ARG A 131 20.42 3.93 -15.03
N GLU A 132 21.71 3.93 -15.35
CA GLU A 132 22.82 4.05 -14.38
C GLU A 132 22.90 5.44 -13.74
N THR A 133 22.55 6.49 -14.49
CA THR A 133 22.56 7.87 -13.99
C THR A 133 21.34 8.16 -13.11
N LEU A 134 20.19 7.51 -13.36
CA LEU A 134 18.98 7.66 -12.54
C LEU A 134 19.19 7.24 -11.08
N GLN A 135 19.94 6.17 -10.83
CA GLN A 135 20.23 5.69 -9.47
C GLN A 135 20.98 6.72 -8.61
N GLN A 136 21.72 7.62 -9.24
CA GLN A 136 22.47 8.69 -8.58
C GLN A 136 21.74 10.04 -8.61
N ASP A 137 20.60 10.13 -9.30
CA ASP A 137 19.88 11.38 -9.46
C ASP A 137 19.26 11.85 -8.14
N HIS A 138 19.58 13.08 -7.77
CA HIS A 138 19.08 13.70 -6.55
C HIS A 138 17.55 13.87 -6.59
N GLN A 139 16.98 14.21 -7.74
CA GLN A 139 15.54 14.40 -7.90
C GLN A 139 14.77 13.08 -7.71
N VAL A 140 15.28 11.97 -8.25
CA VAL A 140 14.68 10.65 -8.06
C VAL A 140 14.61 10.29 -6.57
N ARG A 141 15.66 10.60 -5.80
CA ARG A 141 15.67 10.35 -4.34
C ARG A 141 14.68 11.23 -3.58
N ILE A 142 14.50 12.50 -4.00
CA ILE A 142 13.50 13.39 -3.39
C ILE A 142 12.09 12.87 -3.68
N ILE A 143 11.82 12.48 -4.93
CA ILE A 143 10.55 11.91 -5.36
C ILE A 143 10.27 10.62 -4.57
N ALA A 144 11.23 9.70 -4.46
CA ALA A 144 11.11 8.46 -3.70
C ALA A 144 10.72 8.71 -2.23
N LYS A 145 11.38 9.67 -1.56
CA LYS A 145 11.04 10.05 -0.18
C LYS A 145 9.64 10.66 -0.06
N ALA A 146 9.19 11.41 -1.06
CA ALA A 146 7.84 11.97 -1.05
C ALA A 146 6.79 10.88 -1.23
N ILE A 147 7.04 9.90 -2.11
CA ILE A 147 6.20 8.73 -2.35
C ILE A 147 6.12 7.88 -1.09
N ASP A 148 7.25 7.53 -0.48
CA ASP A 148 7.31 6.75 0.75
C ASP A 148 6.45 7.37 1.86
N ARG A 149 6.66 8.66 2.14
CA ARG A 149 5.86 9.40 3.13
C ARG A 149 4.38 9.41 2.79
N LYS A 150 4.05 9.55 1.50
CA LYS A 150 2.65 9.57 1.06
C LYS A 150 1.98 8.23 1.27
N ILE A 151 2.63 7.12 0.90
CA ILE A 151 2.10 5.76 1.11
C ILE A 151 1.89 5.50 2.60
N LYS A 152 2.89 5.78 3.45
CA LYS A 152 2.78 5.64 4.92
C LYS A 152 1.60 6.44 5.49
N SER A 153 1.41 7.67 5.02
CA SER A 153 0.28 8.51 5.43
C SER A 153 -1.08 7.95 5.03
N GLU A 154 -1.20 7.42 3.81
CA GLU A 154 -2.46 6.84 3.34
C GLU A 154 -2.77 5.51 4.04
N LEU A 155 -1.75 4.68 4.30
CA LEU A 155 -1.92 3.46 5.11
C LEU A 155 -2.36 3.79 6.56
N LYS A 156 -1.79 4.85 7.17
CA LYS A 156 -2.25 5.35 8.49
C LYS A 156 -3.70 5.82 8.46
N LYS A 157 -4.09 6.53 7.41
CA LYS A 157 -5.50 6.96 7.25
C LYS A 157 -6.43 5.76 7.05
N MET A 158 -6.03 4.78 6.25
CA MET A 158 -6.79 3.55 6.05
C MET A 158 -6.96 2.81 7.38
N LEU A 159 -5.88 2.63 8.15
CA LEU A 159 -5.93 2.00 9.49
C LEU A 159 -6.90 2.69 10.43
N THR A 160 -6.97 4.04 10.39
CA THR A 160 -7.80 4.84 11.30
C THR A 160 -9.25 4.93 10.84
N ASN A 161 -9.50 5.07 9.53
CA ASN A 161 -10.81 5.45 8.99
C ASN A 161 -11.55 4.27 8.35
N ASP A 162 -10.83 3.21 7.95
CA ASP A 162 -11.38 2.03 7.30
C ASP A 162 -10.60 0.78 7.73
N ARG A 163 -10.84 0.38 8.97
CA ARG A 163 -10.14 -0.75 9.60
C ARG A 163 -10.27 -2.05 8.82
N GLU A 164 -11.45 -2.36 8.28
CA GLU A 164 -11.67 -3.58 7.51
C GLU A 164 -10.84 -3.62 6.23
N LYS A 165 -10.73 -2.48 5.56
CA LYS A 165 -9.89 -2.35 4.37
C LYS A 165 -8.41 -2.49 4.72
N TYR A 166 -7.99 -1.92 5.85
CA TYR A 166 -6.62 -2.05 6.32
C TYR A 166 -6.27 -3.49 6.72
N GLU A 167 -7.18 -4.22 7.36
CA GLU A 167 -6.98 -5.62 7.68
C GLU A 167 -6.83 -6.49 6.43
N LYS A 168 -7.64 -6.25 5.38
CA LYS A 168 -7.47 -6.90 4.07
C LYS A 168 -6.10 -6.59 3.43
N PHE A 169 -5.65 -5.34 3.53
CA PHE A 169 -4.30 -4.95 3.12
C PHE A 169 -3.24 -5.73 3.89
N PHE A 170 -3.39 -5.78 5.21
CA PHE A 170 -2.42 -6.39 6.10
C PHE A 170 -2.36 -7.92 5.97
N ASP A 171 -3.49 -8.58 5.68
CA ASP A 171 -3.54 -10.00 5.38
C ASP A 171 -2.67 -10.37 4.15
N VAL A 172 -2.56 -9.47 3.18
CA VAL A 172 -1.79 -9.70 1.95
C VAL A 172 -0.34 -9.22 2.07
N PHE A 173 -0.12 -8.03 2.63
CA PHE A 173 1.16 -7.32 2.61
C PHE A 173 1.74 -7.01 4.00
N GLY A 174 1.14 -7.52 5.06
CA GLY A 174 1.59 -7.26 6.44
C GLY A 174 3.02 -7.70 6.70
N VAL A 175 3.45 -8.83 6.12
CA VAL A 175 4.83 -9.32 6.19
C VAL A 175 5.81 -8.29 5.63
N GLN A 176 5.45 -7.58 4.57
CA GLN A 176 6.29 -6.55 3.96
C GLN A 176 6.47 -5.33 4.89
N ILE A 177 5.42 -4.93 5.61
CA ILE A 177 5.48 -3.86 6.61
C ILE A 177 6.40 -4.27 7.75
N LYS A 178 6.25 -5.49 8.29
CA LYS A 178 7.10 -6.06 9.34
C LYS A 178 8.56 -6.16 8.89
N TRP A 179 8.78 -6.62 7.67
CA TRP A 179 10.11 -6.64 7.05
C TRP A 179 10.73 -5.24 6.94
N GLY A 180 9.93 -4.22 6.61
CA GLY A 180 10.37 -2.83 6.56
C GLY A 180 10.88 -2.30 7.90
N VAL A 181 10.26 -2.73 9.00
CA VAL A 181 10.73 -2.39 10.36
C VAL A 181 12.10 -3.01 10.66
N TYR A 182 12.32 -4.25 10.22
CA TYR A 182 13.57 -4.97 10.43
C TYR A 182 14.69 -4.52 9.50
N SER A 183 14.37 -4.22 8.25
CA SER A 183 15.35 -3.95 7.19
C SER A 183 16.21 -2.71 7.50
N ASN A 184 17.39 -2.66 6.87
CA ASN A 184 18.34 -1.55 7.03
C ASN A 184 18.62 -1.18 8.50
N TYR A 185 18.78 -2.21 9.36
CA TYR A 185 19.03 -2.03 10.80
C TYR A 185 17.97 -1.16 11.49
N GLY A 186 16.71 -1.27 11.08
CA GLY A 186 15.61 -0.54 11.69
C GLY A 186 15.55 0.96 11.34
N ALA A 187 16.18 1.37 10.25
CA ALA A 187 16.21 2.79 9.85
C ALA A 187 14.81 3.39 9.63
N GLU A 188 13.84 2.57 9.24
CA GLU A 188 12.46 2.97 8.96
C GLU A 188 11.46 2.57 10.05
N LYS A 189 11.93 2.01 11.18
CA LYS A 189 11.09 1.46 12.24
C LYS A 189 10.05 2.46 12.78
N ASP A 190 10.45 3.71 13.00
CA ASP A 190 9.54 4.73 13.55
C ASP A 190 8.41 5.14 12.60
N GLY A 191 8.65 5.02 11.30
CA GLY A 191 7.64 5.28 10.28
C GLY A 191 6.65 4.13 10.07
N LEU A 192 7.01 2.90 10.48
CA LEU A 192 6.28 1.67 10.17
C LEU A 192 5.72 0.96 11.40
N LYS A 193 6.28 1.18 12.61
CA LYS A 193 5.88 0.46 13.83
C LYS A 193 4.37 0.53 14.13
N ASP A 194 3.76 1.69 13.90
CA ASP A 194 2.32 1.89 14.13
C ASP A 194 1.42 1.27 13.05
N LEU A 195 2.00 0.80 11.96
CA LEU A 195 1.31 0.11 10.87
C LEU A 195 1.31 -1.42 11.06
N MET A 196 2.09 -1.94 12.00
CA MET A 196 2.10 -3.38 12.28
C MET A 196 0.88 -3.79 13.09
N MET A 197 0.36 -4.95 12.77
CA MET A 197 -0.70 -5.61 13.53
C MET A 197 -0.32 -7.05 13.87
N PHE A 198 -0.87 -7.52 14.99
CA PHE A 198 -0.74 -8.89 15.45
C PHE A 198 -2.10 -9.38 15.94
N LYS A 199 -2.38 -10.66 15.86
CA LYS A 199 -3.59 -11.19 16.46
C LYS A 199 -3.43 -11.29 17.97
N SER A 200 -4.46 -10.89 18.70
CA SER A 200 -4.54 -10.99 20.16
C SER A 200 -5.08 -12.36 20.56
N VAL A 201 -4.48 -13.00 21.55
CA VAL A 201 -5.00 -14.25 22.13
C VAL A 201 -6.38 -14.05 22.74
N LYS A 202 -6.63 -12.89 23.34
CA LYS A 202 -7.85 -12.60 24.11
C LYS A 202 -9.12 -12.60 23.25
N ASN A 203 -9.03 -12.14 22.01
CA ASN A 203 -10.19 -11.98 21.13
C ASN A 203 -10.01 -12.50 19.72
N ASN A 204 -8.83 -13.01 19.39
CA ASN A 204 -8.42 -13.50 18.06
C ASN A 204 -8.61 -12.45 16.94
N LYS A 205 -8.48 -11.15 17.28
CA LYS A 205 -8.55 -10.03 16.34
C LYS A 205 -7.19 -9.39 16.17
N TYR A 206 -7.02 -8.70 15.05
CA TYR A 206 -5.86 -7.85 14.84
C TYR A 206 -5.87 -6.65 15.80
N VAL A 207 -4.73 -6.40 16.40
CA VAL A 207 -4.45 -5.21 17.21
C VAL A 207 -3.11 -4.62 16.80
N THR A 208 -2.99 -3.31 16.81
CA THR A 208 -1.71 -2.62 16.68
C THR A 208 -0.98 -2.63 18.02
N LEU A 209 0.33 -2.34 18.03
CA LEU A 209 1.07 -2.17 19.29
C LEU A 209 0.48 -1.05 20.13
N LYS A 210 0.04 0.04 19.48
CA LYS A 210 -0.62 1.15 20.15
C LYS A 210 -1.91 0.72 20.85
N GLU A 211 -2.79 0.02 20.15
CA GLU A 211 -4.04 -0.50 20.71
C GLU A 211 -3.78 -1.48 21.87
N TYR A 212 -2.73 -2.30 21.76
CA TYR A 212 -2.34 -3.19 22.83
C TYR A 212 -1.97 -2.39 24.08
N VAL A 213 -1.08 -1.40 23.97
CA VAL A 213 -0.63 -0.56 25.10
C VAL A 213 -1.78 0.22 25.73
N GLU A 214 -2.65 0.82 24.91
CA GLU A 214 -3.83 1.56 25.37
C GLU A 214 -4.83 0.68 26.18
N ASN A 215 -4.84 -0.63 25.91
CA ASN A 215 -5.71 -1.60 26.57
C ASN A 215 -5.01 -2.42 27.67
N MET A 216 -3.78 -2.09 28.03
CA MET A 216 -3.06 -2.74 29.12
C MET A 216 -3.76 -2.49 30.46
N PRO A 217 -4.04 -3.54 31.24
CA PRO A 217 -4.59 -3.35 32.60
C PRO A 217 -3.57 -2.70 33.53
N GLU A 218 -4.08 -2.12 34.62
CA GLU A 218 -3.24 -1.50 35.65
C GLU A 218 -2.20 -2.49 36.20
N GLY A 219 -0.95 -2.04 36.27
CA GLY A 219 0.19 -2.87 36.73
C GLY A 219 0.85 -3.72 35.65
N GLN A 220 0.38 -3.69 34.41
CA GLN A 220 1.10 -4.26 33.27
C GLN A 220 2.09 -3.25 32.72
N GLU A 221 3.37 -3.62 32.66
CA GLU A 221 4.47 -2.75 32.18
C GLU A 221 5.08 -3.24 30.85
N LYS A 222 4.67 -4.43 30.38
CA LYS A 222 5.31 -5.09 29.22
C LYS A 222 4.28 -5.59 28.23
N ILE A 223 4.65 -5.55 26.97
CA ILE A 223 3.95 -6.23 25.88
C ILE A 223 4.35 -7.70 25.91
N TYR A 224 3.37 -8.61 26.05
CA TYR A 224 3.59 -10.03 25.96
C TYR A 224 3.29 -10.56 24.58
N TYR A 225 4.16 -11.43 24.09
CA TYR A 225 3.97 -12.14 22.82
C TYR A 225 4.39 -13.61 22.96
N ALA A 226 3.88 -14.42 22.06
CA ALA A 226 4.30 -15.80 21.94
C ALA A 226 4.29 -16.22 20.45
N CYS A 227 5.27 -17.05 20.09
CA CYS A 227 5.46 -17.52 18.72
C CYS A 227 4.81 -18.88 18.52
N GLY A 228 4.26 -19.12 17.34
CA GLY A 228 3.68 -20.39 16.96
C GLY A 228 3.04 -20.35 15.58
N GLU A 229 2.64 -21.51 15.09
CA GLU A 229 2.12 -21.65 13.73
C GLU A 229 0.73 -21.00 13.51
N ALA A 230 -0.04 -20.89 14.60
CA ALA A 230 -1.40 -20.34 14.55
C ALA A 230 -1.81 -19.77 15.90
N PRO A 231 -2.68 -18.73 15.95
CA PRO A 231 -3.15 -18.13 17.19
C PRO A 231 -3.80 -19.13 18.15
N GLU A 232 -4.54 -20.12 17.63
CA GLU A 232 -5.20 -21.15 18.42
C GLU A 232 -4.20 -22.06 19.12
N LYS A 233 -3.06 -22.38 18.48
CA LYS A 233 -1.98 -23.15 19.09
C LYS A 233 -1.22 -22.34 20.13
N ILE A 234 -0.98 -21.05 19.86
CA ILE A 234 -0.35 -20.12 20.79
C ILE A 234 -1.18 -19.97 22.07
N ALA A 235 -2.50 -19.87 21.94
CA ALA A 235 -3.40 -19.74 23.07
C ALA A 235 -3.32 -20.93 24.06
N LEU A 236 -2.97 -22.13 23.58
CA LEU A 236 -2.85 -23.35 24.38
C LEU A 236 -1.47 -23.55 25.02
N LEU A 237 -0.52 -22.67 24.79
CA LEU A 237 0.80 -22.75 25.41
C LEU A 237 0.72 -22.48 26.91
N PRO A 238 1.35 -23.29 27.79
CA PRO A 238 1.31 -23.09 29.23
C PRO A 238 1.75 -21.71 29.70
N GLN A 239 2.76 -21.14 29.03
CA GLN A 239 3.22 -19.77 29.31
C GLN A 239 2.19 -18.71 28.92
N THR A 240 1.45 -18.93 27.84
CA THR A 240 0.36 -18.04 27.41
C THR A 240 -0.80 -18.10 28.41
N GLU A 241 -1.20 -19.29 28.81
CA GLU A 241 -2.22 -19.49 29.84
C GLU A 241 -1.84 -18.83 31.17
N ALA A 242 -0.58 -18.90 31.58
CA ALA A 242 -0.10 -18.26 32.81
C ALA A 242 -0.17 -16.73 32.75
N VAL A 243 0.02 -16.12 31.58
CA VAL A 243 -0.07 -14.68 31.34
C VAL A 243 -1.54 -14.23 31.30
N THR A 244 -2.38 -14.97 30.55
CA THR A 244 -3.80 -14.63 30.40
C THR A 244 -4.58 -14.85 31.71
N ALA A 245 -4.19 -15.81 32.55
CA ALA A 245 -4.75 -15.98 33.89
C ALA A 245 -4.57 -14.77 34.81
N LYS A 246 -3.57 -13.91 34.54
CA LYS A 246 -3.36 -12.64 35.23
C LYS A 246 -4.22 -11.50 34.64
N GLY A 247 -5.02 -11.77 33.62
CA GLY A 247 -5.81 -10.76 32.90
C GLY A 247 -5.06 -10.02 31.81
N PHE A 248 -3.79 -10.36 31.54
CA PHE A 248 -2.99 -9.75 30.50
C PHE A 248 -3.30 -10.37 29.12
N ASP A 249 -3.06 -9.61 28.04
CA ASP A 249 -3.18 -10.12 26.68
C ASP A 249 -1.82 -10.58 26.16
N VAL A 250 -1.85 -11.42 25.11
CA VAL A 250 -0.64 -11.92 24.45
C VAL A 250 -0.80 -11.75 22.95
N LEU A 251 0.19 -11.18 22.29
CA LEU A 251 0.25 -11.05 20.83
C LEU A 251 0.74 -12.36 20.22
N CYS A 252 0.06 -12.82 19.17
CA CYS A 252 0.43 -14.00 18.42
C CYS A 252 1.43 -13.63 17.32
N PHE A 253 2.62 -14.18 17.39
CA PHE A 253 3.65 -14.06 16.37
C PHE A 253 3.61 -15.32 15.50
N THR A 254 3.06 -15.17 14.31
CA THR A 254 2.84 -16.27 13.37
C THR A 254 3.71 -16.19 12.12
N ASP A 255 4.31 -15.03 11.88
CA ASP A 255 5.24 -14.83 10.77
C ASP A 255 6.69 -14.90 11.24
N ASP A 256 7.57 -15.51 10.45
CA ASP A 256 9.00 -15.66 10.78
C ASP A 256 9.70 -14.31 11.05
N VAL A 257 9.20 -13.22 10.49
CA VAL A 257 9.76 -11.88 10.66
C VAL A 257 9.34 -11.19 11.97
N ASP A 258 8.33 -11.69 12.67
CA ASP A 258 7.73 -11.02 13.83
C ASP A 258 8.74 -10.75 14.94
N GLU A 259 9.51 -11.76 15.34
CA GLU A 259 10.52 -11.60 16.38
C GLU A 259 11.62 -10.63 15.97
N PHE A 260 12.05 -10.68 14.71
CA PHE A 260 13.08 -9.77 14.20
C PHE A 260 12.60 -8.33 14.17
N ALA A 261 11.35 -8.09 13.78
CA ALA A 261 10.76 -6.76 13.75
C ALA A 261 10.67 -6.15 15.15
N VAL A 262 10.20 -6.88 16.16
CA VAL A 262 10.09 -6.37 17.52
C VAL A 262 11.45 -6.22 18.21
N GLN A 263 12.44 -7.07 17.90
CA GLN A 263 13.80 -6.90 18.38
C GLN A 263 14.42 -5.60 17.88
N MET A 264 14.11 -5.16 16.65
CA MET A 264 14.54 -3.85 16.15
C MET A 264 13.88 -2.68 16.85
N LEU A 265 12.65 -2.85 17.35
CA LEU A 265 11.96 -1.80 18.11
C LEU A 265 12.58 -1.62 19.50
N MET A 266 12.98 -2.72 20.16
CA MET A 266 13.44 -2.78 21.55
C MET A 266 12.38 -2.34 22.56
N GLU A 267 11.81 -1.15 22.36
CA GLU A 267 10.80 -0.52 23.20
C GLU A 267 9.67 0.01 22.33
N TYR A 268 8.47 0.04 22.91
CA TYR A 268 7.32 0.70 22.35
C TYR A 268 6.65 1.50 23.45
N ASP A 269 6.47 2.81 23.22
CA ASP A 269 5.99 3.78 24.21
C ASP A 269 4.52 3.56 24.61
#